data_56834ed4d8ae6d24332323970bda8295
#
_entry.id   56834ed4d8ae6d24332323970bda8295
#
_cell.length_a   1.000
_cell.length_b   1.000
_cell.length_c   1.000
_cell.angle_alpha   90.00
_cell.angle_beta   90.00
_cell.angle_gamma   90.00
#
_symmetry.space_group_name_H-M   'P 1'
#
loop_
_entity.id
_entity.type
_entity.pdbx_description
1 polymer ?
#
loop_
_entity_poly.entity_id
_entity_poly.type
_entity_poly.pdbx_seq_one_letter_code
_entity_poly.pdbx_strand_id
1 'polypeptide(L)'
;MRNLFFLLFFAPMVAFGQSNVSLEAITNALNAGDADALSKYFSSNVEISIQDKEQVYSKAKAVEVVRTFFNSNKPKSFSQVHKGVSRENSDQYCIGNLTSENGTYRVYLYLKVGGTNLSIQEIRFDKE
;
A
#
# COMPACT_ATOMS: atom_id res chain seq x y z
N MET A 1 -12.81 18.24 50.40
CA MET A 1 -12.49 18.15 49.90
C MET A 1 -12.36 17.95 48.83
N ARG A 2 -12.32 17.88 48.66
CA ARG A 2 -12.02 17.65 47.86
C ARG A 2 -12.05 17.35 46.77
N ASN A 3 -12.15 17.26 46.48
CA ASN A 3 -12.09 16.86 45.53
C ASN A 3 -11.97 16.82 44.45
N LEU A 4 -11.84 16.62 44.02
CA LEU A 4 -11.58 16.43 43.01
C LEU A 4 -11.51 16.19 41.99
N PHE A 5 -11.49 16.06 41.57
CA PHE A 5 -11.32 15.65 40.62
C PHE A 5 -11.25 15.57 39.54
N PHE A 6 -11.17 15.45 38.95
CA PHE A 6 -10.94 15.29 37.90
C PHE A 6 -10.93 14.96 36.93
N LEU A 7 -11.02 14.70 36.54
CA LEU A 7 -10.86 14.32 35.63
C LEU A 7 -10.54 14.27 34.55
N LEU A 8 -10.44 13.96 34.03
CA LEU A 8 -10.04 13.84 32.98
C LEU A 8 -10.23 13.66 31.95
N PHE A 9 -10.22 13.48 31.40
CA PHE A 9 -10.27 13.21 30.37
C PHE A 9 -9.77 13.03 29.37
N PHE A 10 -9.77 12.75 28.69
CA PHE A 10 -9.26 12.55 27.80
C PHE A 10 -9.64 12.23 26.65
N ALA A 11 -9.46 12.23 25.90
CA ALA A 11 -9.80 12.21 24.79
C ALA A 11 -9.29 11.38 23.86
N PRO A 12 -9.52 10.92 23.27
CA PRO A 12 -9.01 10.05 22.58
C PRO A 12 -8.90 10.22 21.26
N MET A 13 -8.75 10.24 20.63
CA MET A 13 -8.60 10.37 19.56
C MET A 13 -8.50 9.61 18.71
N VAL A 14 -8.34 9.48 17.96
CA VAL A 14 -8.22 8.84 17.33
C VAL A 14 -8.43 8.41 16.28
N ALA A 15 -8.67 8.29 15.72
CA ALA A 15 -9.19 7.82 14.77
C ALA A 15 -8.66 7.87 13.50
N PHE A 16 -7.95 8.53 13.00
CA PHE A 16 -7.52 8.46 11.70
C PHE A 16 -6.51 7.45 11.45
N GLY A 17 -6.02 6.71 12.37
CA GLY A 17 -4.87 5.88 12.21
C GLY A 17 -5.03 4.63 11.40
N GLN A 18 -6.25 4.16 11.21
CA GLN A 18 -6.43 2.85 10.61
C GLN A 18 -6.03 2.78 9.15
N SER A 19 -6.35 3.82 8.36
CA SER A 19 -5.91 3.88 6.99
C SER A 19 -4.40 3.97 6.92
N ASN A 20 -3.81 4.72 7.84
CA ASN A 20 -2.36 4.86 7.88
C ASN A 20 -1.68 3.56 8.24
N VAL A 21 -2.30 2.76 9.10
CA VAL A 21 -1.76 1.45 9.46
C VAL A 21 -1.74 0.53 8.25
N SER A 22 -2.81 0.51 7.46
CA SER A 22 -2.85 -0.32 6.26
C SER A 22 -1.83 0.14 5.24
N LEU A 23 -1.71 1.44 5.04
CA LEU A 23 -0.73 1.96 4.09
C LEU A 23 0.68 1.63 4.52
N GLU A 24 0.95 1.75 5.81
CA GLU A 24 2.26 1.42 6.34
C GLU A 24 2.59 -0.05 6.12
N ALA A 25 1.63 -0.93 6.35
CA ALA A 25 1.85 -2.36 6.11
C ALA A 25 2.12 -2.64 4.63
N ILE A 26 1.42 -1.94 3.75
CA ILE A 26 1.62 -2.10 2.31
C ILE A 26 3.03 -1.64 1.92
N THR A 27 3.44 -0.47 2.38
CA THR A 27 4.77 0.03 2.04
C THR A 27 5.88 -0.82 2.67
N ASN A 28 5.64 -1.36 3.86
CA ASN A 28 6.60 -2.27 4.47
C ASN A 28 6.75 -3.56 3.65
N ALA A 29 5.65 -4.06 3.10
CA ALA A 29 5.70 -5.25 2.25
C ALA A 29 6.49 -4.99 0.98
N LEU A 30 6.33 -3.81 0.39
CA LEU A 30 7.12 -3.42 -0.77
C LEU A 30 8.60 -3.30 -0.41
N ASN A 31 8.89 -2.70 0.73
CA ASN A 31 10.26 -2.54 1.18
C ASN A 31 10.96 -3.88 1.37
N ALA A 32 10.23 -4.86 1.87
CA ALA A 32 10.78 -6.19 2.13
C ALA A 32 10.71 -7.12 0.91
N GLY A 33 9.97 -6.73 -0.12
CA GLY A 33 9.75 -7.61 -1.26
C GLY A 33 8.91 -8.82 -0.88
N ASP A 34 7.96 -8.63 0.03
CA ASP A 34 7.14 -9.71 0.56
C ASP A 34 5.80 -9.73 -0.18
N ALA A 35 5.72 -10.55 -1.22
CA ALA A 35 4.52 -10.61 -2.05
C ALA A 35 3.33 -11.15 -1.27
N ASP A 36 3.56 -12.08 -0.36
CA ASP A 36 2.47 -12.64 0.44
C ASP A 36 1.87 -11.60 1.37
N ALA A 37 2.71 -10.81 2.03
CA ALA A 37 2.23 -9.75 2.90
C ALA A 37 1.47 -8.70 2.10
N LEU A 38 1.99 -8.36 0.93
CA LEU A 38 1.34 -7.38 0.07
C LEU A 38 -0.03 -7.88 -0.40
N SER A 39 -0.12 -9.16 -0.70
CA SER A 39 -1.34 -9.76 -1.23
C SER A 39 -2.51 -9.73 -0.25
N LYS A 40 -2.24 -9.56 1.02
CA LYS A 40 -3.31 -9.45 2.01
C LYS A 40 -4.19 -8.23 1.74
N TYR A 41 -3.65 -7.27 1.03
CA TYR A 41 -4.37 -6.03 0.72
C TYR A 41 -4.88 -5.98 -0.70
N PHE A 42 -4.73 -7.05 -1.48
CA PHE A 42 -5.23 -7.09 -2.85
C PHE A 42 -6.75 -7.17 -2.87
N SER A 43 -7.35 -6.44 -3.81
CA SER A 43 -8.77 -6.62 -4.13
C SER A 43 -8.94 -7.96 -4.81
N SER A 44 -10.20 -8.39 -4.99
CA SER A 44 -10.46 -9.65 -5.65
C SER A 44 -9.89 -9.69 -7.08
N ASN A 45 -9.80 -8.52 -7.72
CA ASN A 45 -9.13 -8.36 -8.99
C ASN A 45 -8.18 -7.18 -8.87
N VAL A 46 -6.97 -7.34 -9.40
CA VAL A 46 -5.94 -6.32 -9.30
C VAL A 46 -5.37 -6.07 -10.68
N GLU A 47 -5.29 -4.82 -11.05
CA GLU A 47 -4.64 -4.45 -12.29
C GLU A 47 -3.15 -4.28 -12.01
N ILE A 48 -2.31 -5.02 -12.72
CA ILE A 48 -0.87 -4.93 -12.56
C ILE A 48 -0.25 -4.50 -13.86
N SER A 49 0.58 -3.48 -13.81
CA SER A 49 1.31 -2.99 -14.97
C SER A 49 2.80 -3.10 -14.66
N ILE A 50 3.52 -3.80 -15.52
CA ILE A 50 4.96 -3.93 -15.40
C ILE A 50 5.55 -3.46 -16.71
N GLN A 51 6.20 -2.30 -16.69
CA GLN A 51 6.81 -1.69 -17.86
C GLN A 51 5.82 -1.63 -19.02
N ASP A 52 4.66 -1.02 -18.76
CA ASP A 52 3.60 -0.80 -19.74
C ASP A 52 2.83 -2.02 -20.17
N LYS A 53 3.14 -3.18 -19.63
CA LYS A 53 2.31 -4.36 -19.84
C LYS A 53 1.28 -4.43 -18.74
N GLU A 54 0.06 -4.19 -19.10
CA GLU A 54 -1.03 -3.98 -18.17
C GLU A 54 -2.04 -5.11 -18.29
N GLN A 55 -2.41 -5.71 -17.18
CA GLN A 55 -3.38 -6.80 -17.19
C GLN A 55 -4.08 -6.90 -15.85
N VAL A 56 -5.34 -7.31 -15.88
CA VAL A 56 -6.11 -7.53 -14.66
C VAL A 56 -6.01 -9.01 -14.29
N TYR A 57 -5.69 -9.25 -13.03
CA TYR A 57 -5.52 -10.61 -12.50
C TYR A 57 -6.45 -10.83 -11.33
N SER A 58 -6.88 -12.06 -11.12
CA SER A 58 -7.52 -12.43 -9.87
C SER A 58 -6.50 -12.29 -8.74
N LYS A 59 -6.98 -12.17 -7.52
CA LYS A 59 -6.09 -12.02 -6.36
C LYS A 59 -5.05 -13.14 -6.30
N ALA A 60 -5.49 -14.38 -6.52
CA ALA A 60 -4.58 -15.52 -6.45
C ALA A 60 -3.48 -15.44 -7.51
N LYS A 61 -3.83 -15.02 -8.72
CA LYS A 61 -2.85 -14.90 -9.78
C LYS A 61 -1.97 -13.67 -9.58
N ALA A 62 -2.55 -12.59 -9.05
CA ALA A 62 -1.83 -11.35 -8.83
C ALA A 62 -0.65 -11.57 -7.88
N VAL A 63 -0.84 -12.37 -6.82
CA VAL A 63 0.25 -12.61 -5.89
C VAL A 63 1.40 -13.35 -6.57
N GLU A 64 1.09 -14.26 -7.51
CA GLU A 64 2.15 -14.95 -8.25
C GLU A 64 2.91 -14.00 -9.18
N VAL A 65 2.18 -13.09 -9.81
CA VAL A 65 2.81 -12.13 -10.72
C VAL A 65 3.75 -11.22 -9.94
N VAL A 66 3.32 -10.72 -8.79
CA VAL A 66 4.15 -9.86 -7.97
C VAL A 66 5.34 -10.62 -7.39
N ARG A 67 5.12 -11.86 -6.97
CA ARG A 67 6.21 -12.69 -6.44
C ARG A 67 7.28 -12.91 -7.52
N THR A 68 6.85 -13.18 -8.74
CA THR A 68 7.79 -13.36 -9.85
C THR A 68 8.57 -12.07 -10.10
N PHE A 69 7.88 -10.93 -10.04
CA PHE A 69 8.54 -9.65 -10.22
C PHE A 69 9.59 -9.41 -9.14
N PHE A 70 9.25 -9.67 -7.87
CA PHE A 70 10.19 -9.49 -6.77
C PHE A 70 11.36 -10.47 -6.84
N ASN A 71 11.13 -11.68 -7.35
CA ASN A 71 12.21 -12.64 -7.50
C ASN A 71 13.21 -12.19 -8.57
N SER A 72 12.72 -11.56 -9.62
CA SER A 72 13.58 -11.05 -10.69
C SER A 72 14.21 -9.72 -10.35
N ASN A 73 13.57 -8.95 -9.48
CA ASN A 73 14.01 -7.60 -9.12
C ASN A 73 13.94 -7.48 -7.60
N LYS A 74 14.89 -8.13 -6.94
CA LYS A 74 14.84 -8.24 -5.49
C LYS A 74 14.88 -6.86 -4.84
N PRO A 75 13.84 -6.50 -4.11
CA PRO A 75 13.78 -5.18 -3.49
C PRO A 75 14.83 -5.01 -2.39
N LYS A 76 15.42 -3.84 -2.35
CA LYS A 76 16.31 -3.42 -1.29
C LYS A 76 15.64 -2.44 -0.36
N SER A 77 14.82 -1.55 -0.93
CA SER A 77 14.11 -0.57 -0.13
C SER A 77 12.99 0.06 -0.95
N PHE A 78 12.00 0.55 -0.24
CA PHE A 78 10.92 1.31 -0.86
C PHE A 78 10.80 2.64 -0.12
N SER A 79 10.76 3.72 -0.88
CA SER A 79 10.66 5.06 -0.34
C SER A 79 9.43 5.74 -0.91
N GLN A 80 8.46 6.05 -0.04
CA GLN A 80 7.26 6.77 -0.47
C GLN A 80 7.63 8.19 -0.81
N VAL A 81 7.21 8.65 -1.98
CA VAL A 81 7.51 9.99 -2.47
C VAL A 81 6.28 10.87 -2.35
N HIS A 82 5.11 10.32 -2.64
CA HIS A 82 3.90 11.12 -2.68
C HIS A 82 2.69 10.24 -2.37
N LYS A 83 1.71 10.83 -1.69
CA LYS A 83 0.43 10.15 -1.48
C LYS A 83 -0.67 11.19 -1.54
N GLY A 84 -1.87 10.74 -1.88
CA GLY A 84 -3.00 11.64 -1.97
C GLY A 84 -4.30 10.91 -1.80
N VAL A 85 -5.36 11.67 -1.74
CA VAL A 85 -6.72 11.16 -1.55
C VAL A 85 -7.61 11.74 -2.62
N SER A 86 -8.42 10.88 -3.24
CA SER A 86 -9.39 11.33 -4.22
C SER A 86 -10.50 12.08 -3.50
N ARG A 87 -10.91 13.22 -4.06
CA ARG A 87 -11.98 13.99 -3.46
C ARG A 87 -13.33 13.34 -3.61
N GLU A 88 -13.50 12.57 -4.68
CA GLU A 88 -14.82 12.05 -5.01
C GLU A 88 -15.21 10.85 -4.14
N ASN A 89 -14.28 9.97 -3.90
CA ASN A 89 -14.62 8.71 -3.25
C ASN A 89 -13.69 8.32 -2.12
N SER A 90 -12.79 9.20 -1.73
CA SER A 90 -11.83 8.98 -0.64
C SER A 90 -10.83 7.87 -0.92
N ASP A 91 -10.78 7.37 -2.16
CA ASP A 91 -9.74 6.42 -2.51
C ASP A 91 -8.38 7.11 -2.41
N GLN A 92 -7.36 6.32 -2.20
CA GLN A 92 -6.03 6.85 -1.97
C GLN A 92 -5.07 6.38 -3.05
N TYR A 93 -4.00 7.13 -3.22
CA TYR A 93 -2.93 6.67 -4.09
C TYR A 93 -1.60 6.94 -3.41
N CYS A 94 -0.61 6.17 -3.80
CA CYS A 94 0.73 6.28 -3.25
C CYS A 94 1.72 6.07 -4.36
N ILE A 95 2.73 6.92 -4.40
CA ILE A 95 3.80 6.81 -5.38
C ILE A 95 5.11 6.74 -4.62
N GLY A 96 5.99 5.84 -5.03
CA GLY A 96 7.28 5.74 -4.39
C GLY A 96 8.32 5.13 -5.31
N ASN A 97 9.52 5.02 -4.80
CA ASN A 97 10.63 4.42 -5.52
C ASN A 97 11.02 3.12 -4.87
N LEU A 98 11.03 2.07 -5.66
CA LEU A 98 11.47 0.75 -5.22
C LEU A 98 12.86 0.54 -5.77
N THR A 99 13.84 0.54 -4.87
CA THR A 99 15.21 0.26 -5.26
C THR A 99 15.39 -1.25 -5.22
N SER A 100 15.81 -1.81 -6.33
CA SER A 100 16.01 -3.25 -6.43
C SER A 100 17.42 -3.55 -6.91
N GLU A 101 17.76 -4.84 -6.94
CA GLU A 101 19.06 -5.26 -7.44
C GLU A 101 19.24 -4.91 -8.92
N ASN A 102 18.15 -4.78 -9.65
CA ASN A 102 18.20 -4.50 -11.08
C ASN A 102 17.81 -3.08 -11.44
N GLY A 103 17.89 -2.19 -10.49
CA GLY A 103 17.60 -0.78 -10.75
C GLY A 103 16.41 -0.30 -9.93
N THR A 104 16.01 0.92 -10.19
CA THR A 104 14.95 1.57 -9.44
C THR A 104 13.67 1.58 -10.27
N TYR A 105 12.57 1.26 -9.62
CA TYR A 105 11.24 1.29 -10.24
C TYR A 105 10.39 2.34 -9.56
N ARG A 106 9.68 3.12 -10.35
CA ARG A 106 8.64 3.97 -9.82
C ARG A 106 7.41 3.10 -9.61
N VAL A 107 6.89 3.09 -8.39
CA VAL A 107 5.72 2.29 -8.05
C VAL A 107 4.54 3.21 -7.82
N TYR A 108 3.43 2.90 -8.47
CA TYR A 108 2.18 3.61 -8.27
C TYR A 108 1.15 2.62 -7.74
N LEU A 109 0.49 3.01 -6.65
CA LEU A 109 -0.56 2.21 -6.03
C LEU A 109 -1.86 3.00 -6.04
N TYR A 110 -2.93 2.37 -6.49
CA TYR A 110 -4.27 2.91 -6.33
C TYR A 110 -4.99 2.06 -5.31
N LEU A 111 -5.47 2.70 -4.25
CA LEU A 111 -5.98 2.03 -3.06
C LEU A 111 -7.42 2.44 -2.84
N LYS A 112 -8.28 1.45 -2.77
CA LYS A 112 -9.69 1.69 -2.51
C LYS A 112 -9.94 1.60 -1.02
N VAL A 113 -10.72 2.56 -0.50
CA VAL A 113 -11.09 2.57 0.91
C VAL A 113 -12.38 1.80 1.08
N GLY A 114 -12.35 0.80 1.94
CA GLY A 114 -13.54 0.02 2.28
C GLY A 114 -13.62 -0.09 3.78
N GLY A 115 -14.50 0.69 4.40
CA GLY A 115 -14.58 0.72 5.85
C GLY A 115 -13.28 1.23 6.43
N THR A 116 -12.61 0.42 7.23
CA THR A 116 -11.33 0.81 7.84
C THR A 116 -10.14 0.25 7.11
N ASN A 117 -10.35 -0.45 6.00
CA ASN A 117 -9.28 -1.12 5.29
C ASN A 117 -9.02 -0.48 3.95
N LEU A 118 -7.77 -0.59 3.51
CA LEU A 118 -7.39 -0.24 2.15
C LEU A 118 -7.23 -1.52 1.36
N SER A 119 -7.65 -1.51 0.10
CA SER A 119 -7.37 -2.63 -0.79
C SER A 119 -6.72 -2.11 -2.05
N ILE A 120 -5.76 -2.87 -2.55
CA ILE A 120 -5.00 -2.49 -3.73
C ILE A 120 -5.79 -2.87 -4.95
N GLN A 121 -6.17 -1.86 -5.73
CA GLN A 121 -6.88 -2.04 -6.99
C GLN A 121 -5.94 -2.08 -8.16
N GLU A 122 -4.84 -1.35 -8.06
CA GLU A 122 -3.89 -1.23 -9.15
C GLU A 122 -2.50 -1.04 -8.60
N ILE A 123 -1.52 -1.69 -9.23
CA ILE A 123 -0.12 -1.49 -8.89
C ILE A 123 0.67 -1.44 -10.19
N ARG A 124 1.53 -0.44 -10.33
CA ARG A 124 2.34 -0.25 -11.52
C ARG A 124 3.81 -0.20 -11.13
N PHE A 125 4.62 -0.88 -11.90
CA PHE A 125 6.08 -0.87 -11.74
C PHE A 125 6.68 -0.35 -13.05
N ASP A 126 7.24 0.85 -13.00
CA ASP A 126 7.86 1.46 -14.18
C ASP A 126 9.33 1.69 -13.89
N LYS A 127 10.19 1.07 -14.68
CA LYS A 127 11.63 1.20 -14.45
C LYS A 127 12.09 2.59 -14.82
N GLU A 128 12.91 3.17 -13.97
CA GLU A 128 13.48 4.49 -14.22
C GLU A 128 14.82 4.45 -14.91
#